data_d6fc77b7958aadc0959f9dda3c6c4a99
#
_entry.id   d6fc77b7958aadc0959f9dda3c6c4a99
#
_cell.length_a   1.000
_cell.length_b   1.000
_cell.length_c   1.000
_cell.angle_alpha   90.00
_cell.angle_beta   90.00
_cell.angle_gamma   90.00
#
_symmetry.space_group_name_H-M   'P 1'
#
loop_
_entity.id
_entity.type
_entity.pdbx_description
1 polymer ?
#
loop_
_entity_poly.entity_id
_entity_poly.type
_entity_poly.pdbx_seq_one_letter_code
_entity_poly.pdbx_strand_id
1 'polypeptide(L)'
;MLRLLDQRFANNAYAVEIDAALPRLLAMSDRDPLSRTCGFGDRRFWAWKLTDFANGTLQGTVNGLTALLRLKAFGSTIDPERIIAQVNIMLQATPRLMRGDGSFEEALPYEQSYCVTALVLYDYLCAVERLEALSSKETWQASLALAPAVDFLLRRDETHGFISNHLATAAAALLRWDRLHDDAKARKKAKELLGRIVDRQSGEGWFDEYGG
;
A
#
# COMPACT_ATOMS: atom_id res chain seq x y z
N MET A 1 0.55 -15.54 26.43
CA MET A 1 1.41 -14.56 27.12
C MET A 1 1.06 -13.19 26.52
N LEU A 2 0.30 -12.39 27.26
CA LEU A 2 -0.12 -11.05 26.84
C LEU A 2 1.14 -10.18 26.66
N ARG A 3 1.46 -9.81 25.42
CA ARG A 3 2.52 -8.84 25.16
C ARG A 3 1.92 -7.44 25.38
N LEU A 4 2.34 -6.81 26.47
CA LEU A 4 2.08 -5.40 26.73
C LEU A 4 2.61 -4.57 25.53
N LEU A 5 1.88 -3.50 25.17
CA LEU A 5 2.41 -2.42 24.35
C LEU A 5 3.86 -2.15 24.73
N ASP A 6 4.75 -2.04 23.77
CA ASP A 6 6.10 -1.58 24.02
C ASP A 6 6.00 -0.29 24.85
N GLN A 7 6.64 -0.24 26.01
CA GLN A 7 6.51 0.89 26.94
C GLN A 7 6.77 2.26 26.30
N ARG A 8 7.53 2.27 25.19
CA ARG A 8 7.76 3.48 24.40
C ARG A 8 6.48 4.07 23.79
N PHE A 9 5.43 3.27 23.62
CA PHE A 9 4.15 3.70 23.04
C PHE A 9 3.02 3.79 24.05
N ALA A 10 3.21 3.30 25.27
CA ALA A 10 2.15 3.27 26.30
C ALA A 10 1.54 4.64 26.62
N ASN A 11 2.33 5.72 26.47
CA ASN A 11 1.90 7.11 26.70
C ASN A 11 1.80 7.92 25.40
N ASN A 12 1.86 7.29 24.24
CA ASN A 12 1.74 7.98 22.95
C ASN A 12 0.28 8.06 22.53
N ALA A 13 -0.26 9.28 22.42
CA ALA A 13 -1.67 9.50 22.07
C ALA A 13 -2.05 8.85 20.75
N TYR A 14 -1.17 8.88 19.74
CA TYR A 14 -1.43 8.23 18.45
C TYR A 14 -1.51 6.70 18.57
N ALA A 15 -0.69 6.08 19.41
CA ALA A 15 -0.74 4.62 19.63
C ALA A 15 -2.05 4.20 20.30
N VAL A 16 -2.55 5.01 21.23
CA VAL A 16 -3.84 4.77 21.92
C VAL A 16 -4.99 4.83 20.90
N GLU A 17 -5.01 5.86 20.05
CA GLU A 17 -6.05 6.02 19.02
C GLU A 17 -5.99 4.91 17.97
N ILE A 18 -4.79 4.51 17.54
CA ILE A 18 -4.62 3.40 16.61
C ILE A 18 -5.11 2.09 17.21
N ASP A 19 -4.79 1.81 18.46
CA ASP A 19 -5.24 0.58 19.14
C ASP A 19 -6.76 0.55 19.25
N ALA A 20 -7.38 1.68 19.57
CA ALA A 20 -8.84 1.81 19.60
C ALA A 20 -9.49 1.62 18.21
N ALA A 21 -8.85 2.09 17.14
CA ALA A 21 -9.35 1.97 15.77
C ALA A 21 -9.08 0.60 15.13
N LEU A 22 -8.07 -0.13 15.60
CA LEU A 22 -7.58 -1.35 14.96
C LEU A 22 -8.63 -2.46 14.80
N PRO A 23 -9.50 -2.76 15.80
CA PRO A 23 -10.57 -3.74 15.61
C PRO A 23 -11.50 -3.40 14.44
N ARG A 24 -11.82 -2.10 14.25
CA ARG A 24 -12.63 -1.62 13.15
C ARG A 24 -11.90 -1.78 11.81
N LEU A 25 -10.62 -1.40 11.74
CA LEU A 25 -9.79 -1.57 10.54
C LEU A 25 -9.70 -3.04 10.12
N LEU A 26 -9.51 -3.95 11.06
CA LEU A 26 -9.50 -5.39 10.80
C LEU A 26 -10.88 -5.92 10.35
N ALA A 27 -11.96 -5.35 10.88
CA ALA A 27 -13.33 -5.72 10.48
C ALA A 27 -13.70 -5.21 9.09
N MET A 28 -12.98 -4.25 8.54
CA MET A 28 -13.20 -3.71 7.20
C MET A 28 -12.74 -4.65 6.08
N SER A 29 -11.85 -5.57 6.34
CA SER A 29 -11.40 -6.55 5.34
C SER A 29 -12.38 -7.71 5.21
N ASP A 30 -12.63 -8.14 3.98
CA ASP A 30 -13.37 -9.38 3.75
C ASP A 30 -12.53 -10.58 4.18
N ARG A 31 -13.04 -11.34 5.15
CA ARG A 31 -12.36 -12.50 5.74
C ARG A 31 -13.09 -13.81 5.50
N ASP A 32 -14.18 -13.77 4.76
CA ASP A 32 -14.93 -14.99 4.44
C ASP A 32 -14.16 -15.80 3.39
N PRO A 33 -13.64 -16.99 3.74
CA PRO A 33 -12.88 -17.80 2.81
C PRO A 33 -13.71 -18.32 1.61
N LEU A 34 -15.02 -18.30 1.70
CA LEU A 34 -15.93 -18.67 0.62
C LEU A 34 -16.26 -17.49 -0.31
N SER A 35 -15.91 -16.27 0.10
CA SER A 35 -16.15 -15.08 -0.70
C SER A 35 -15.13 -14.95 -1.84
N ARG A 36 -15.62 -14.56 -3.01
CA ARG A 36 -14.74 -14.17 -4.14
C ARG A 36 -13.84 -12.99 -3.82
N THR A 37 -14.19 -12.19 -2.84
CA THR A 37 -13.49 -10.97 -2.42
C THR A 37 -12.72 -11.15 -1.12
N CYS A 38 -12.55 -12.39 -0.67
CA CYS A 38 -11.74 -12.69 0.51
C CYS A 38 -10.36 -12.05 0.39
N GLY A 39 -9.98 -11.27 1.38
CA GLY A 39 -8.74 -10.53 1.45
C GLY A 39 -8.81 -9.10 0.89
N PHE A 40 -9.89 -8.70 0.23
CA PHE A 40 -10.02 -7.32 -0.21
C PHE A 40 -10.28 -6.39 0.98
N GLY A 41 -9.69 -5.19 0.92
CA GLY A 41 -10.00 -4.09 1.81
C GLY A 41 -11.45 -3.65 1.64
N ASP A 42 -11.95 -2.92 2.64
CA ASP A 42 -13.37 -2.66 2.74
C ASP A 42 -13.96 -1.88 1.58
N ARG A 43 -15.08 -2.40 1.13
CA ARG A 43 -15.93 -1.84 0.10
C ARG A 43 -17.19 -1.16 0.64
N ARG A 44 -17.50 -1.33 1.93
CA ARG A 44 -18.78 -0.92 2.50
C ARG A 44 -18.85 0.54 2.92
N PHE A 45 -17.69 1.12 3.25
CA PHE A 45 -17.62 2.47 3.83
C PHE A 45 -17.21 3.56 2.85
N TRP A 46 -16.95 3.22 1.61
CA TRP A 46 -16.68 4.20 0.57
C TRP A 46 -17.99 4.77 0.05
N ALA A 47 -18.26 6.04 0.29
CA ALA A 47 -19.55 6.68 0.01
C ALA A 47 -19.99 6.63 -1.47
N TRP A 48 -19.05 6.45 -2.39
CA TRP A 48 -19.29 6.48 -3.85
C TRP A 48 -19.26 5.08 -4.45
N LYS A 49 -19.17 4.08 -3.62
CA LYS A 49 -18.90 2.72 -4.01
C LYS A 49 -20.15 1.99 -4.45
N LEU A 50 -20.07 1.40 -5.61
CA LEU A 50 -20.95 0.30 -5.98
C LEU A 50 -20.60 -0.90 -5.10
N THR A 51 -21.59 -1.48 -4.44
CA THR A 51 -21.44 -2.45 -3.34
C THR A 51 -20.58 -3.67 -3.71
N ASP A 52 -20.53 -4.04 -4.99
CA ASP A 52 -19.83 -5.23 -5.48
C ASP A 52 -18.55 -4.93 -6.25
N PHE A 53 -18.11 -3.68 -6.25
CA PHE A 53 -16.92 -3.26 -6.96
C PHE A 53 -15.74 -3.04 -6.02
N ALA A 54 -14.74 -3.90 -6.10
CA ALA A 54 -13.47 -3.73 -5.40
C ALA A 54 -12.49 -2.97 -6.30
N ASN A 55 -11.72 -2.08 -5.71
CA ASN A 55 -10.72 -1.28 -6.42
C ASN A 55 -9.40 -1.18 -5.63
N GLY A 56 -8.37 -0.63 -6.25
CA GLY A 56 -7.04 -0.50 -5.66
C GLY A 56 -6.99 0.43 -4.45
N THR A 57 -7.81 1.47 -4.40
CA THR A 57 -7.76 2.55 -3.39
C THR A 57 -7.84 2.04 -1.95
N LEU A 58 -8.54 0.93 -1.72
CA LEU A 58 -8.79 0.42 -0.37
C LEU A 58 -7.83 -0.72 0.05
N GLN A 59 -6.78 -0.98 -0.72
CA GLN A 59 -5.86 -2.09 -0.44
C GLN A 59 -4.63 -1.70 0.39
N GLY A 60 -4.43 -0.42 0.69
CA GLY A 60 -3.24 0.10 1.39
C GLY A 60 -3.14 -0.26 2.88
N THR A 61 -4.20 -0.79 3.50
CA THR A 61 -4.23 -1.13 4.94
C THR A 61 -3.11 -2.09 5.36
N VAL A 62 -2.61 -2.92 4.45
CA VAL A 62 -1.49 -3.86 4.70
C VAL A 62 -0.22 -3.14 5.17
N ASN A 63 0.06 -1.94 4.65
CA ASN A 63 1.20 -1.12 5.06
C ASN A 63 1.08 -0.71 6.53
N GLY A 64 -0.08 -0.17 6.93
CA GLY A 64 -0.35 0.21 8.31
C GLY A 64 -0.27 -0.96 9.28
N LEU A 65 -0.93 -2.09 8.96
CA LEU A 65 -0.93 -3.28 9.81
C LEU A 65 0.48 -3.84 10.03
N THR A 66 1.30 -3.92 8.97
CA THR A 66 2.68 -4.41 9.10
C THR A 66 3.60 -3.42 9.82
N ALA A 67 3.35 -2.12 9.71
CA ALA A 67 4.04 -1.13 10.51
C ALA A 67 3.76 -1.30 12.01
N LEU A 68 2.49 -1.51 12.39
CA LEU A 68 2.10 -1.79 13.77
C LEU A 68 2.74 -3.07 14.30
N LEU A 69 2.78 -4.15 13.51
CA LEU A 69 3.47 -5.39 13.86
C LEU A 69 4.96 -5.15 14.17
N ARG A 70 5.65 -4.43 13.29
CA ARG A 70 7.07 -4.12 13.46
C ARG A 70 7.34 -3.27 14.68
N LEU A 71 6.50 -2.29 14.94
CA LEU A 71 6.62 -1.39 16.10
C LEU A 71 6.10 -2.04 17.39
N LYS A 72 5.45 -3.21 17.31
CA LYS A 72 4.72 -3.82 18.43
C LYS A 72 3.73 -2.84 19.08
N ALA A 73 3.14 -1.98 18.26
CA ALA A 73 2.26 -0.90 18.67
C ALA A 73 0.79 -1.31 18.55
N PHE A 74 0.42 -2.38 19.23
CA PHE A 74 -0.99 -2.82 19.36
C PHE A 74 -1.21 -3.32 20.79
N GLY A 75 -2.43 -3.13 21.27
CA GLY A 75 -2.80 -3.47 22.64
C GLY A 75 -2.87 -4.96 22.90
N SER A 76 -3.10 -5.28 24.15
CA SER A 76 -3.14 -6.66 24.64
C SER A 76 -4.31 -7.50 24.12
N THR A 77 -5.30 -6.85 23.46
CA THR A 77 -6.54 -7.50 23.01
C THR A 77 -6.44 -8.14 21.64
N ILE A 78 -5.39 -7.81 20.88
CA ILE A 78 -5.21 -8.30 19.50
C ILE A 78 -3.99 -9.19 19.41
N ASP A 79 -4.21 -10.42 18.96
CA ASP A 79 -3.15 -11.39 18.71
C ASP A 79 -2.38 -11.01 17.42
N PRO A 80 -1.05 -10.78 17.50
CA PRO A 80 -0.21 -10.49 16.35
C PRO A 80 -0.32 -11.52 15.22
N GLU A 81 -0.46 -12.79 15.55
CA GLU A 81 -0.59 -13.87 14.56
C GLU A 81 -1.85 -13.70 13.69
N ARG A 82 -2.94 -13.18 14.29
CA ARG A 82 -4.16 -12.86 13.55
C ARG A 82 -3.95 -11.71 12.58
N ILE A 83 -3.13 -10.72 12.94
CA ILE A 83 -2.78 -9.62 12.02
C ILE A 83 -1.92 -10.17 10.87
N ILE A 84 -0.94 -10.99 11.16
CA ILE A 84 -0.08 -11.64 10.15
C ILE A 84 -0.93 -12.47 9.18
N ALA A 85 -1.84 -13.30 9.70
CA ALA A 85 -2.74 -14.10 8.88
C ALA A 85 -3.62 -13.23 7.98
N GLN A 86 -4.19 -12.14 8.52
CA GLN A 86 -5.01 -11.20 7.75
C GLN A 86 -4.19 -10.50 6.65
N VAL A 87 -3.00 -10.03 6.97
CA VAL A 87 -2.11 -9.40 5.98
C VAL A 87 -1.75 -10.37 4.86
N ASN A 88 -1.44 -11.62 5.17
CA ASN A 88 -1.14 -12.63 4.15
C ASN A 88 -2.33 -12.85 3.21
N ILE A 89 -3.55 -12.93 3.73
CA ILE A 89 -4.77 -13.03 2.91
C ILE A 89 -4.92 -11.80 2.00
N MET A 90 -4.68 -10.60 2.52
CA MET A 90 -4.76 -9.35 1.76
C MET A 90 -3.68 -9.29 0.66
N LEU A 91 -2.45 -9.70 0.95
CA LEU A 91 -1.37 -9.74 -0.03
C LEU A 91 -1.66 -10.74 -1.16
N GLN A 92 -2.29 -11.88 -0.87
CA GLN A 92 -2.72 -12.84 -1.88
C GLN A 92 -3.90 -12.33 -2.72
N ALA A 93 -4.74 -11.49 -2.14
CA ALA A 93 -5.93 -10.96 -2.80
C ALA A 93 -5.63 -9.77 -3.73
N THR A 94 -4.74 -8.87 -3.32
CA THR A 94 -4.45 -7.61 -4.02
C THR A 94 -4.13 -7.79 -5.51
N PRO A 95 -3.26 -8.74 -5.94
CA PRO A 95 -2.96 -8.95 -7.36
C PRO A 95 -4.18 -9.28 -8.22
N ARG A 96 -5.25 -9.82 -7.63
CA ARG A 96 -6.50 -10.15 -8.37
C ARG A 96 -7.29 -8.91 -8.82
N LEU A 97 -6.97 -7.74 -8.25
CA LEU A 97 -7.55 -6.45 -8.66
C LEU A 97 -6.78 -5.79 -9.79
N MET A 98 -5.63 -6.32 -10.14
CA MET A 98 -4.78 -5.76 -11.19
C MET A 98 -5.38 -6.03 -12.56
N ARG A 99 -5.40 -5.00 -13.39
CA ARG A 99 -5.83 -5.08 -14.79
C ARG A 99 -4.79 -5.79 -15.66
N GLY A 100 -5.19 -6.17 -16.86
CA GLY A 100 -4.30 -6.85 -17.81
C GLY A 100 -3.09 -6.04 -18.26
N ASP A 101 -3.12 -4.72 -18.12
CA ASP A 101 -1.99 -3.82 -18.41
C ASP A 101 -1.07 -3.57 -17.20
N GLY A 102 -1.40 -4.13 -16.05
CA GLY A 102 -0.67 -3.97 -14.78
C GLY A 102 -1.18 -2.82 -13.89
N SER A 103 -2.15 -2.03 -14.34
CA SER A 103 -2.71 -0.94 -13.54
C SER A 103 -3.74 -1.43 -12.53
N PHE A 104 -4.05 -0.57 -11.56
CA PHE A 104 -5.20 -0.71 -10.66
C PHE A 104 -6.24 0.35 -10.98
N GLU A 105 -7.50 -0.01 -10.72
CA GLU A 105 -8.64 0.91 -10.83
C GLU A 105 -8.76 1.77 -9.58
N GLU A 106 -9.25 2.97 -9.76
CA GLU A 106 -9.61 3.89 -8.70
C GLU A 106 -11.05 3.65 -8.22
N ALA A 107 -11.86 4.70 -8.11
CA ALA A 107 -13.21 4.61 -7.58
C ALA A 107 -14.22 4.08 -8.59
N LEU A 108 -13.99 4.32 -9.88
CA LEU A 108 -14.90 3.94 -10.96
C LEU A 108 -14.41 2.69 -11.69
N PRO A 109 -15.34 1.80 -12.09
CA PRO A 109 -15.01 0.64 -12.91
C PRO A 109 -14.36 1.05 -14.23
N TYR A 110 -13.36 0.26 -14.65
CA TYR A 110 -12.64 0.42 -15.92
C TYR A 110 -11.72 1.65 -16.00
N GLU A 111 -11.63 2.46 -14.97
CA GLU A 111 -10.72 3.59 -14.90
C GLU A 111 -9.37 3.14 -14.38
N GLN A 112 -8.36 3.13 -15.25
CA GLN A 112 -6.98 2.91 -14.82
C GLN A 112 -6.45 4.15 -14.11
N SER A 113 -5.70 3.98 -13.02
CA SER A 113 -5.10 5.10 -12.30
C SER A 113 -3.60 4.89 -12.09
N TYR A 114 -2.81 5.86 -12.58
CA TYR A 114 -1.38 5.90 -12.31
C TYR A 114 -1.11 6.06 -10.81
N CYS A 115 -1.82 6.98 -10.17
CA CYS A 115 -1.72 7.26 -8.74
C CYS A 115 -2.04 6.04 -7.89
N VAL A 116 -3.21 5.42 -8.11
CA VAL A 116 -3.64 4.26 -7.32
C VAL A 116 -2.70 3.08 -7.56
N THR A 117 -2.21 2.89 -8.78
CA THR A 117 -1.21 1.84 -9.05
C THR A 117 0.07 2.07 -8.24
N ALA A 118 0.56 3.31 -8.19
CA ALA A 118 1.73 3.66 -7.39
C ALA A 118 1.51 3.46 -5.89
N LEU A 119 0.34 3.89 -5.37
CA LEU A 119 -0.04 3.73 -3.96
C LEU A 119 -0.12 2.25 -3.55
N VAL A 120 -0.86 1.45 -4.32
CA VAL A 120 -1.01 0.01 -4.06
C VAL A 120 0.34 -0.69 -4.08
N LEU A 121 1.15 -0.43 -5.10
CA LEU A 121 2.48 -1.01 -5.21
C LEU A 121 3.36 -0.61 -4.02
N TYR A 122 3.38 0.66 -3.65
CA TYR A 122 4.15 1.15 -2.50
C TYR A 122 3.74 0.46 -1.20
N ASP A 123 2.44 0.46 -0.90
CA ASP A 123 1.91 -0.12 0.34
C ASP A 123 2.16 -1.62 0.42
N TYR A 124 1.97 -2.31 -0.69
CA TYR A 124 2.21 -3.74 -0.80
C TYR A 124 3.69 -4.10 -0.57
N LEU A 125 4.60 -3.41 -1.25
CA LEU A 125 6.04 -3.66 -1.10
C LEU A 125 6.55 -3.29 0.30
N CYS A 126 5.99 -2.25 0.93
CA CYS A 126 6.26 -1.94 2.33
C CYS A 126 5.86 -3.08 3.27
N ALA A 127 4.70 -3.67 3.01
CA ALA A 127 4.21 -4.79 3.80
C ALA A 127 5.08 -6.04 3.63
N VAL A 128 5.41 -6.39 2.38
CA VAL A 128 6.30 -7.51 2.06
C VAL A 128 7.65 -7.36 2.76
N GLU A 129 8.30 -6.22 2.63
CA GLU A 129 9.61 -5.95 3.23
C GLU A 129 9.59 -6.09 4.76
N ARG A 130 8.51 -5.65 5.41
CA ARG A 130 8.37 -5.79 6.87
C ARG A 130 8.09 -7.21 7.30
N LEU A 131 7.29 -7.95 6.55
CA LEU A 131 7.02 -9.36 6.84
C LEU A 131 8.26 -10.23 6.64
N GLU A 132 9.08 -9.97 5.62
CA GLU A 132 10.38 -10.66 5.43
C GLU A 132 11.30 -10.49 6.64
N ALA A 133 11.30 -9.30 7.25
CA ALA A 133 12.04 -9.05 8.49
C ALA A 133 11.47 -9.78 9.72
N LEU A 134 10.21 -10.24 9.67
CA LEU A 134 9.52 -10.92 10.76
C LEU A 134 9.45 -12.45 10.58
N SER A 135 9.35 -12.93 9.35
CA SER A 135 9.26 -14.36 9.03
C SER A 135 9.53 -14.65 7.55
N SER A 136 10.57 -15.28 7.22
CA SER A 136 11.10 -15.84 5.97
C SER A 136 10.19 -16.13 4.76
N LYS A 137 10.83 -16.27 3.62
CA LYS A 137 10.61 -17.04 2.35
C LYS A 137 9.30 -16.89 1.55
N GLU A 138 8.12 -16.90 2.14
CA GLU A 138 6.85 -16.86 1.36
C GLU A 138 6.51 -15.44 0.84
N THR A 139 6.98 -14.41 1.51
CA THR A 139 6.71 -13.01 1.21
C THR A 139 7.43 -12.52 -0.06
N TRP A 140 8.61 -13.06 -0.36
CA TRP A 140 9.36 -12.65 -1.55
C TRP A 140 8.66 -13.05 -2.86
N GLN A 141 8.06 -14.23 -2.90
CA GLN A 141 7.26 -14.65 -4.06
C GLN A 141 6.00 -13.79 -4.22
N ALA A 142 5.41 -13.30 -3.13
CA ALA A 142 4.27 -12.40 -3.20
C ALA A 142 4.61 -11.08 -3.92
N SER A 143 5.82 -10.53 -3.74
CA SER A 143 6.23 -9.30 -4.42
C SER A 143 6.25 -9.43 -5.94
N LEU A 144 6.64 -10.59 -6.47
CA LEU A 144 6.68 -10.85 -7.92
C LEU A 144 5.29 -10.81 -8.58
N ALA A 145 4.23 -11.05 -7.81
CA ALA A 145 2.87 -10.94 -8.33
C ALA A 145 2.52 -9.51 -8.79
N LEU A 146 3.24 -8.49 -8.30
CA LEU A 146 3.05 -7.10 -8.71
C LEU A 146 4.07 -6.61 -9.75
N ALA A 147 4.88 -7.48 -10.34
CA ALA A 147 5.79 -7.11 -11.43
C ALA A 147 5.09 -6.39 -12.60
N PRO A 148 3.86 -6.77 -13.03
CA PRO A 148 3.15 -6.02 -14.07
C PRO A 148 2.81 -4.58 -13.66
N ALA A 149 2.58 -4.30 -12.36
CA ALA A 149 2.34 -2.94 -11.88
C ALA A 149 3.63 -2.10 -11.95
N VAL A 150 4.78 -2.70 -11.67
CA VAL A 150 6.09 -2.05 -11.89
C VAL A 150 6.27 -1.72 -13.37
N ASP A 151 6.03 -2.67 -14.26
CA ASP A 151 6.11 -2.46 -15.71
C ASP A 151 5.16 -1.36 -16.19
N PHE A 152 3.96 -1.26 -15.60
CA PHE A 152 3.04 -0.17 -15.89
C PHE A 152 3.66 1.19 -15.54
N LEU A 153 4.19 1.37 -14.33
CA LEU A 153 4.82 2.61 -13.89
C LEU A 153 6.08 2.97 -14.69
N LEU A 154 6.81 1.97 -15.19
CA LEU A 154 7.96 2.19 -16.05
C LEU A 154 7.59 2.73 -17.43
N ARG A 155 6.44 2.29 -17.98
CA ARG A 155 6.01 2.62 -19.34
C ARG A 155 5.03 3.79 -19.41
N ARG A 156 4.35 4.11 -18.33
CA ARG A 156 3.31 5.14 -18.27
C ARG A 156 3.78 6.34 -17.48
N ASP A 157 3.00 7.39 -17.54
CA ASP A 157 3.19 8.61 -16.77
C ASP A 157 1.85 9.07 -16.20
N GLU A 158 1.90 10.01 -15.25
CA GLU A 158 0.70 10.70 -14.78
C GLU A 158 0.11 11.55 -15.91
N THR A 159 -1.18 11.35 -16.19
CA THR A 159 -1.86 11.99 -17.33
C THR A 159 -2.83 13.09 -16.91
N HIS A 160 -3.15 13.21 -15.61
CA HIS A 160 -4.10 14.21 -15.11
C HIS A 160 -3.46 15.60 -14.89
N GLY A 161 -2.16 15.71 -15.14
CA GLY A 161 -1.40 16.93 -14.94
C GLY A 161 -0.06 16.66 -14.26
N PHE A 162 0.59 17.74 -13.82
CA PHE A 162 1.75 17.60 -12.97
C PHE A 162 1.28 17.54 -11.51
N ILE A 163 1.39 16.37 -10.92
CA ILE A 163 0.94 16.11 -9.55
C ILE A 163 2.10 15.52 -8.77
N SER A 164 2.76 16.35 -7.97
CA SER A 164 4.02 16.00 -7.30
C SER A 164 3.88 14.80 -6.38
N ASN A 165 2.78 14.69 -5.64
CA ASN A 165 2.56 13.57 -4.73
C ASN A 165 2.38 12.23 -5.47
N HIS A 166 1.75 12.21 -6.65
CA HIS A 166 1.62 11.00 -7.47
C HIS A 166 2.99 10.53 -8.00
N LEU A 167 3.79 11.48 -8.50
CA LEU A 167 5.14 11.17 -8.98
C LEU A 167 6.06 10.72 -7.84
N ALA A 168 5.97 11.35 -6.67
CA ALA A 168 6.73 10.96 -5.48
C ALA A 168 6.38 9.56 -5.01
N THR A 169 5.08 9.22 -4.99
CA THR A 169 4.63 7.87 -4.62
C THR A 169 5.12 6.82 -5.62
N ALA A 170 5.05 7.11 -6.91
CA ALA A 170 5.57 6.21 -7.94
C ALA A 170 7.10 6.02 -7.81
N ALA A 171 7.84 7.09 -7.57
CA ALA A 171 9.28 7.00 -7.31
C ALA A 171 9.59 6.16 -6.07
N ALA A 172 8.85 6.36 -4.98
CA ALA A 172 9.01 5.59 -3.75
C ALA A 172 8.70 4.10 -3.95
N ALA A 173 7.63 3.77 -4.70
CA ALA A 173 7.28 2.39 -5.03
C ALA A 173 8.39 1.72 -5.87
N LEU A 174 8.87 2.40 -6.92
CA LEU A 174 9.93 1.90 -7.77
C LEU A 174 11.26 1.72 -7.03
N LEU A 175 11.62 2.60 -6.09
CA LEU A 175 12.81 2.44 -5.25
C LEU A 175 12.68 1.26 -4.27
N ARG A 176 11.46 0.99 -3.78
CA ARG A 176 11.22 -0.20 -2.96
C ARG A 176 11.36 -1.48 -3.77
N TRP A 177 10.81 -1.48 -4.98
CA TRP A 177 10.99 -2.59 -5.91
C TRP A 177 12.46 -2.86 -6.21
N ASP A 178 13.20 -1.80 -6.56
CA ASP A 178 14.65 -1.88 -6.80
C ASP A 178 15.40 -2.47 -5.60
N ARG A 179 15.06 -2.05 -4.38
CA ARG A 179 15.70 -2.56 -3.16
C ARG A 179 15.47 -4.05 -2.94
N LEU A 180 14.30 -4.57 -3.34
CA LEU A 180 13.97 -5.98 -3.19
C LEU A 180 14.52 -6.84 -4.34
N HIS A 181 14.64 -6.29 -5.55
CA HIS A 181 14.91 -7.04 -6.77
C HIS A 181 16.16 -6.60 -7.55
N ASP A 182 16.87 -5.56 -7.09
CA ASP A 182 18.02 -4.92 -7.77
C ASP A 182 17.71 -4.54 -9.23
N ASP A 183 16.62 -3.81 -9.42
CA ASP A 183 16.12 -3.39 -10.72
C ASP A 183 16.63 -1.99 -11.11
N ALA A 184 17.68 -1.94 -11.93
CA ALA A 184 18.29 -0.70 -12.40
C ALA A 184 17.32 0.18 -13.23
N LYS A 185 16.31 -0.40 -13.91
CA LYS A 185 15.32 0.36 -14.67
C LYS A 185 14.37 1.09 -13.72
N ALA A 186 13.91 0.41 -12.69
CA ALA A 186 13.08 0.99 -11.65
C ALA A 186 13.82 2.12 -10.92
N ARG A 187 15.09 1.89 -10.56
CA ARG A 187 15.97 2.91 -9.96
C ARG A 187 16.14 4.14 -10.84
N LYS A 188 16.36 3.93 -12.13
CA LYS A 188 16.52 5.03 -13.11
C LYS A 188 15.22 5.85 -13.22
N LYS A 189 14.08 5.18 -13.41
CA LYS A 189 12.77 5.86 -13.51
C LYS A 189 12.42 6.64 -12.25
N ALA A 190 12.66 6.07 -11.08
CA ALA A 190 12.44 6.76 -9.82
C ALA A 190 13.25 8.06 -9.70
N LYS A 191 14.53 8.02 -10.06
CA LYS A 191 15.38 9.23 -10.08
C LYS A 191 14.90 10.27 -11.07
N GLU A 192 14.43 9.85 -12.25
CA GLU A 192 13.81 10.75 -13.25
C GLU A 192 12.59 11.46 -12.68
N LEU A 193 11.67 10.71 -12.03
CA LEU A 193 10.47 11.27 -11.42
C LEU A 193 10.81 12.27 -10.30
N LEU A 194 11.76 11.94 -9.44
CA LEU A 194 12.22 12.84 -8.37
C LEU A 194 12.88 14.11 -8.94
N GLY A 195 13.69 13.98 -10.00
CA GLY A 195 14.27 15.13 -10.70
C GLY A 195 13.19 16.08 -11.20
N ARG A 196 12.16 15.56 -11.87
CA ARG A 196 11.01 16.35 -12.35
C ARG A 196 10.29 17.12 -11.24
N ILE A 197 10.17 16.52 -10.04
CA ILE A 197 9.56 17.17 -8.88
C ILE A 197 10.45 18.32 -8.39
N VAL A 198 11.74 18.05 -8.22
CA VAL A 198 12.71 19.05 -7.73
C VAL A 198 12.87 20.22 -8.70
N ASP A 199 12.87 19.96 -10.01
CA ASP A 199 12.98 20.99 -11.05
C ASP A 199 11.77 21.97 -11.06
N ARG A 200 10.67 21.58 -10.41
CA ARG A 200 9.46 22.41 -10.28
C ARG A 200 9.21 22.89 -8.85
N GLN A 201 10.15 22.67 -7.95
CA GLN A 201 10.02 23.23 -6.60
C GLN A 201 10.11 24.75 -6.67
N SER A 202 9.17 25.46 -6.03
CA SER A 202 9.17 26.91 -5.95
C SER A 202 10.38 27.43 -5.16
N GLY A 203 10.72 28.69 -5.35
CA GLY A 203 11.74 29.37 -4.53
C GLY A 203 11.40 29.43 -3.03
N GLU A 204 10.14 29.26 -2.67
CA GLU A 204 9.65 29.20 -1.28
C GLU A 204 9.63 27.77 -0.71
N GLY A 205 9.91 26.75 -1.55
CA GLY A 205 10.06 25.37 -1.13
C GLY A 205 8.80 24.50 -1.26
N TRP A 206 7.67 25.02 -1.76
CA TRP A 206 6.49 24.20 -2.05
C TRP A 206 6.58 23.52 -3.43
N PHE A 207 5.74 22.52 -3.66
CA PHE A 207 5.69 21.74 -4.89
C PHE A 207 4.37 21.97 -5.62
N ASP A 208 4.42 21.96 -6.96
CA ASP A 208 3.24 22.09 -7.80
C ASP A 208 2.28 20.90 -7.62
N GLU A 209 0.99 21.23 -7.57
CA GLU A 209 -0.10 20.26 -7.60
C GLU A 209 -1.17 20.75 -8.60
N TYR A 210 -1.65 19.83 -9.44
CA TYR A 210 -2.72 20.10 -10.43
C TYR A 210 -2.46 21.27 -11.40
N GLY A 211 -1.22 21.61 -11.62
CA GLY A 211 -0.83 22.60 -12.62
C GLY A 211 -0.53 24.01 -12.10
N GLY A 212 -0.32 24.15 -10.80
CA GLY A 212 0.20 25.40 -10.24
C GLY A 212 -0.33 25.79 -8.91
#